data_b4fcfe96c06da0ecf69b935b94fd2e74
#
_entry.id   b4fcfe96c06da0ecf69b935b94fd2e74
#
_cell.length_a   1.000
_cell.length_b   1.000
_cell.length_c   1.000
_cell.angle_alpha   90.00
_cell.angle_beta   90.00
_cell.angle_gamma   90.00
#
_symmetry.space_group_name_H-M   'P 1'
#
loop_
_entity.id
_entity.type
_entity.pdbx_description
1 polymer ?
#
loop_
_entity_poly.entity_id
_entity_poly.type
_entity_poly.pdbx_seq_one_letter_code
_entity_poly.pdbx_strand_id
1 'polypeptide(L)'
;MKSNLFNTFLKTAFLALLISSVNAEEPRFYIPEAPAVAAKSFILMDHNSGAILASNNENEMRSPASLTKLMTSYVIFKRLKEEFITLDEEVKISEKAWRTGGSKSFIEVGKMIKLEDLLKGMIIQSGNDASVALAEHVAGSEGTFVLFMNDYAQQIGMNNSNFENASGLPNDNQYTSAKDMALLSSAMIREFPNYYKWYSQKEFTYNNITQTNRNKLLFTDSTVDGLKTGWTEKAGYCLVTSANRVGMRLISVVMGSDSSSIRTAETEKLLDYGFRFFETQSVNDISHQVSVYKSKKANIKVGVSDRSFLTLPRNQFKYTTQTINLSGDLVAPINRGDQVGTLVISFSDEDIATLPLIALEDATTGGFFTKMIDTIKLIF
;
A
#
# COMPACT_ATOMS: atom_id res chain seq x y z
N MET A 1 -23.97 2.36 -99.12
CA MET A 1 -24.83 3.24 -98.34
C MET A 1 -24.78 2.77 -96.91
N LYS A 2 -23.96 3.33 -96.14
CA LYS A 2 -24.20 4.30 -95.06
C LYS A 2 -24.96 3.74 -93.88
N SER A 3 -24.33 3.55 -92.75
CA SER A 3 -24.45 4.52 -91.65
C SER A 3 -23.58 4.12 -90.50
N ASN A 4 -22.87 5.08 -89.95
CA ASN A 4 -22.05 5.03 -88.77
C ASN A 4 -22.91 4.90 -87.54
N LEU A 5 -22.51 4.06 -86.58
CA LEU A 5 -22.96 4.14 -85.22
C LEU A 5 -21.73 4.30 -84.29
N PHE A 6 -21.66 5.46 -83.72
CA PHE A 6 -20.72 5.88 -82.67
C PHE A 6 -20.96 5.06 -81.41
N ASN A 7 -20.00 4.30 -80.99
CA ASN A 7 -19.99 3.68 -79.73
C ASN A 7 -19.05 4.40 -78.78
N THR A 8 -19.61 5.23 -77.95
CA THR A 8 -18.91 5.95 -76.89
C THR A 8 -18.67 4.96 -75.71
N PHE A 9 -17.43 4.52 -75.58
CA PHE A 9 -16.98 3.76 -74.41
C PHE A 9 -16.74 4.71 -73.24
N LEU A 10 -17.65 4.70 -72.24
CA LEU A 10 -17.47 5.38 -71.02
C LEU A 10 -16.50 4.56 -70.16
N LYS A 11 -15.24 4.99 -70.07
CA LYS A 11 -14.25 4.42 -69.15
C LYS A 11 -14.53 4.95 -67.79
N THR A 12 -15.21 4.16 -66.99
CA THR A 12 -15.32 4.38 -65.51
C THR A 12 -13.98 4.05 -64.90
N ALA A 13 -13.20 5.05 -64.54
CA ALA A 13 -11.98 4.88 -63.73
C ALA A 13 -12.41 4.60 -62.30
N PHE A 14 -12.28 3.34 -61.85
CA PHE A 14 -12.41 2.95 -60.47
C PHE A 14 -11.12 3.37 -59.76
N LEU A 15 -11.17 4.53 -59.09
CA LEU A 15 -10.10 4.98 -58.20
C LEU A 15 -10.20 4.18 -56.89
N ALA A 16 -9.47 3.08 -56.82
CA ALA A 16 -9.30 2.34 -55.59
C ALA A 16 -8.47 3.21 -54.61
N LEU A 17 -9.14 3.86 -53.66
CA LEU A 17 -8.48 4.43 -52.48
C LEU A 17 -7.91 3.25 -51.67
N LEU A 18 -6.62 3.00 -51.82
CA LEU A 18 -5.84 2.25 -50.85
C LEU A 18 -5.80 3.07 -49.56
N ILE A 19 -6.76 2.81 -48.67
CA ILE A 19 -6.65 3.20 -47.27
C ILE A 19 -5.53 2.31 -46.71
N SER A 20 -4.29 2.79 -46.79
CA SER A 20 -3.22 2.27 -45.96
C SER A 20 -3.65 2.49 -44.52
N SER A 21 -4.17 1.45 -43.88
CA SER A 21 -4.24 1.40 -42.41
C SER A 21 -2.80 1.57 -41.94
N VAL A 22 -2.45 2.77 -41.55
CA VAL A 22 -1.27 3.01 -40.74
C VAL A 22 -1.60 2.26 -39.43
N ASN A 23 -1.12 1.05 -39.33
CA ASN A 23 -1.00 0.40 -38.01
C ASN A 23 -0.06 1.31 -37.24
N ALA A 24 -0.62 2.22 -36.45
CA ALA A 24 0.15 2.90 -35.43
C ALA A 24 0.70 1.78 -34.57
N GLU A 25 2.00 1.49 -34.69
CA GLU A 25 2.68 0.62 -33.74
C GLU A 25 2.36 1.16 -32.38
N GLU A 26 1.68 0.36 -31.56
CA GLU A 26 1.46 0.72 -30.17
C GLU A 26 2.81 1.01 -29.53
N PRO A 27 2.95 2.13 -28.82
CA PRO A 27 4.22 2.49 -28.23
C PRO A 27 4.65 1.40 -27.25
N ARG A 28 5.65 0.62 -27.64
CA ARG A 28 6.25 -0.39 -26.76
C ARG A 28 7.00 0.33 -25.65
N PHE A 29 6.41 0.37 -24.46
CA PHE A 29 7.08 0.90 -23.28
C PHE A 29 8.04 -0.16 -22.75
N TYR A 30 9.32 0.11 -22.88
CA TYR A 30 10.34 -0.71 -22.28
C TYR A 30 10.55 -0.27 -20.83
N ILE A 31 10.10 -1.09 -19.88
CA ILE A 31 10.48 -0.97 -18.47
C ILE A 31 11.76 -1.78 -18.32
N PRO A 32 12.89 -1.17 -17.90
CA PRO A 32 14.09 -1.94 -17.60
C PRO A 32 13.79 -2.99 -16.52
N GLU A 33 14.49 -4.10 -16.57
CA GLU A 33 14.45 -5.07 -15.49
C GLU A 33 14.72 -4.39 -14.14
N ALA A 34 14.09 -4.92 -13.09
CA ALA A 34 14.34 -4.45 -11.73
C ALA A 34 15.85 -4.55 -11.40
N PRO A 35 16.41 -3.58 -10.70
CA PRO A 35 17.84 -3.60 -10.40
C PRO A 35 18.20 -4.81 -9.55
N ALA A 36 19.36 -5.41 -9.82
CA ALA A 36 19.95 -6.38 -8.93
C ALA A 36 20.25 -5.73 -7.56
N VAL A 37 19.80 -6.36 -6.48
CA VAL A 37 19.88 -5.87 -5.11
C VAL A 37 20.76 -6.80 -4.27
N ALA A 38 21.76 -6.26 -3.61
CA ALA A 38 22.66 -7.03 -2.73
C ALA A 38 22.01 -7.24 -1.35
N ALA A 39 20.95 -8.06 -1.36
CA ALA A 39 20.20 -8.49 -0.18
C ALA A 39 19.67 -9.91 -0.39
N LYS A 40 19.32 -10.57 0.71
CA LYS A 40 18.77 -11.94 0.65
C LYS A 40 17.32 -11.95 0.18
N SER A 41 16.53 -10.97 0.63
CA SER A 41 15.17 -10.75 0.13
C SER A 41 14.84 -9.26 0.11
N PHE A 42 13.96 -8.85 -0.82
CA PHE A 42 13.50 -7.47 -0.91
C PHE A 42 12.13 -7.38 -1.58
N ILE A 43 11.47 -6.26 -1.37
CA ILE A 43 10.26 -5.84 -2.08
C ILE A 43 10.24 -4.31 -2.23
N LEU A 44 9.76 -3.84 -3.37
CA LEU A 44 9.34 -2.47 -3.60
C LEU A 44 7.85 -2.47 -3.95
N MET A 45 7.05 -1.81 -3.14
CA MET A 45 5.59 -1.80 -3.27
C MET A 45 5.07 -0.36 -3.30
N ASP A 46 4.13 -0.07 -4.17
CA ASP A 46 3.35 1.16 -4.09
C ASP A 46 2.34 1.05 -2.94
N HIS A 47 2.34 2.06 -2.06
CA HIS A 47 1.48 2.08 -0.88
C HIS A 47 -0.01 2.19 -1.22
N ASN A 48 -0.34 3.00 -2.24
CA ASN A 48 -1.73 3.33 -2.55
C ASN A 48 -2.44 2.20 -3.31
N SER A 49 -1.80 1.65 -4.34
CA SER A 49 -2.37 0.58 -5.17
C SER A 49 -2.07 -0.83 -4.66
N GLY A 50 -1.03 -0.99 -3.82
CA GLY A 50 -0.51 -2.30 -3.43
C GLY A 50 0.31 -3.00 -4.51
N ALA A 51 0.57 -2.35 -5.66
CA ALA A 51 1.33 -2.94 -6.75
C ALA A 51 2.78 -3.23 -6.34
N ILE A 52 3.26 -4.44 -6.64
CA ILE A 52 4.65 -4.83 -6.44
C ILE A 52 5.44 -4.45 -7.69
N LEU A 53 6.41 -3.55 -7.55
CA LEU A 53 7.19 -3.01 -8.66
C LEU A 53 8.50 -3.77 -8.88
N ALA A 54 9.03 -4.33 -7.81
CA ALA A 54 10.22 -5.18 -7.83
C ALA A 54 10.23 -6.06 -6.59
N SER A 55 10.64 -7.31 -6.73
CA SER A 55 10.82 -8.20 -5.58
C SER A 55 11.81 -9.34 -5.88
N ASN A 56 12.35 -9.90 -4.84
CA ASN A 56 13.09 -11.16 -4.88
C ASN A 56 12.99 -11.84 -3.52
N ASN A 57 12.60 -13.11 -3.52
CA ASN A 57 12.39 -13.90 -2.30
C ASN A 57 11.49 -13.18 -1.26
N GLU A 58 10.52 -12.39 -1.70
CA GLU A 58 9.72 -11.50 -0.84
C GLU A 58 8.88 -12.24 0.19
N ASN A 59 8.60 -13.53 -0.03
CA ASN A 59 7.87 -14.39 0.90
C ASN A 59 8.80 -15.27 1.76
N GLU A 60 10.13 -15.20 1.57
CA GLU A 60 11.09 -15.96 2.36
C GLU A 60 11.04 -15.57 3.84
N MET A 61 10.85 -16.56 4.72
CA MET A 61 10.84 -16.37 6.18
C MET A 61 12.25 -16.09 6.69
N ARG A 62 12.46 -14.93 7.30
CA ARG A 62 13.75 -14.46 7.80
C ARG A 62 13.60 -13.87 9.19
N SER A 63 14.69 -13.88 9.97
CA SER A 63 14.72 -13.17 11.26
C SER A 63 14.45 -11.68 11.06
N PRO A 64 13.46 -11.09 11.75
CA PRO A 64 13.08 -9.68 11.60
C PRO A 64 14.09 -8.71 12.26
N ALA A 65 14.85 -9.17 13.25
CA ALA A 65 15.60 -8.27 14.12
C ALA A 65 14.68 -7.14 14.64
N SER A 66 15.17 -5.91 14.77
CA SER A 66 14.38 -4.76 15.25
C SER A 66 13.30 -4.27 14.29
N LEU A 67 13.08 -4.89 13.12
CA LEU A 67 11.87 -4.64 12.33
C LEU A 67 10.61 -5.08 13.09
N THR A 68 10.73 -6.03 14.01
CA THR A 68 9.68 -6.45 14.97
C THR A 68 8.99 -5.26 15.64
N LYS A 69 9.74 -4.18 15.92
CA LYS A 69 9.20 -3.00 16.59
C LYS A 69 8.17 -2.22 15.76
N LEU A 70 8.08 -2.49 14.46
CA LEU A 70 6.96 -1.99 13.65
C LEU A 70 5.64 -2.63 14.11
N MET A 71 5.63 -3.94 14.35
CA MET A 71 4.45 -4.62 14.89
C MET A 71 4.17 -4.19 16.35
N THR A 72 5.22 -4.02 17.15
CA THR A 72 5.07 -3.48 18.52
C THR A 72 4.42 -2.11 18.50
N SER A 73 4.87 -1.21 17.63
CA SER A 73 4.23 0.11 17.45
C SER A 73 2.80 -0.01 16.95
N TYR A 74 2.53 -0.92 16.01
CA TYR A 74 1.19 -1.12 15.45
C TYR A 74 0.18 -1.53 16.55
N VAL A 75 0.54 -2.50 17.39
CA VAL A 75 -0.30 -2.90 18.54
C VAL A 75 -0.58 -1.71 19.45
N ILE A 76 0.45 -0.94 19.81
CA ILE A 76 0.31 0.21 20.73
C ILE A 76 -0.56 1.30 20.07
N PHE A 77 -0.37 1.60 18.78
CA PHE A 77 -1.17 2.56 18.06
C PHE A 77 -2.65 2.16 17.94
N LYS A 78 -2.92 0.85 17.82
CA LYS A 78 -4.29 0.33 17.91
C LYS A 78 -4.90 0.64 19.29
N ARG A 79 -4.19 0.34 20.36
CA ARG A 79 -4.66 0.60 21.74
C ARG A 79 -4.87 2.09 22.03
N LEU A 80 -3.99 2.95 21.51
CA LEU A 80 -4.16 4.42 21.55
C LEU A 80 -5.40 4.89 20.77
N LYS A 81 -5.63 4.34 19.57
CA LYS A 81 -6.78 4.68 18.74
C LYS A 81 -8.10 4.21 19.33
N GLU A 82 -8.09 3.10 20.05
CA GLU A 82 -9.22 2.52 20.77
C GLU A 82 -9.42 3.13 22.17
N GLU A 83 -8.57 4.10 22.55
CA GLU A 83 -8.60 4.84 23.82
C GLU A 83 -8.43 3.92 25.07
N PHE A 84 -7.84 2.72 24.91
CA PHE A 84 -7.47 1.86 26.04
C PHE A 84 -6.27 2.36 26.82
N ILE A 85 -5.40 3.13 26.18
CA ILE A 85 -4.23 3.79 26.78
C ILE A 85 -4.11 5.20 26.21
N THR A 86 -3.39 6.08 26.91
CA THR A 86 -3.13 7.46 26.45
C THR A 86 -1.63 7.75 26.43
N LEU A 87 -1.22 8.73 25.62
CA LEU A 87 0.20 9.11 25.49
C LEU A 87 0.80 9.67 26.78
N ASP A 88 -0.02 10.30 27.61
CA ASP A 88 0.41 10.93 28.86
C ASP A 88 0.49 9.97 30.05
N GLU A 89 0.05 8.71 29.87
CA GLU A 89 0.16 7.70 30.92
C GLU A 89 1.61 7.46 31.34
N GLU A 90 1.82 7.27 32.63
CA GLU A 90 3.10 6.93 33.19
C GLU A 90 3.28 5.43 33.27
N VAL A 91 4.30 4.93 32.64
CA VAL A 91 4.68 3.52 32.59
C VAL A 91 5.74 3.24 33.64
N LYS A 92 5.44 2.32 34.57
CA LYS A 92 6.43 1.87 35.57
C LYS A 92 7.43 0.92 34.92
N ILE A 93 8.71 1.24 35.03
CA ILE A 93 9.77 0.44 34.43
C ILE A 93 10.09 -0.77 35.31
N SER A 94 9.90 -1.97 34.77
CA SER A 94 10.24 -3.23 35.41
C SER A 94 11.75 -3.52 35.36
N GLU A 95 12.21 -4.40 36.26
CA GLU A 95 13.60 -4.88 36.19
C GLU A 95 13.89 -5.65 34.89
N LYS A 96 12.92 -6.41 34.36
CA LYS A 96 13.03 -7.13 33.09
C LYS A 96 13.26 -6.14 31.94
N ALA A 97 12.45 -5.10 31.83
CA ALA A 97 12.59 -4.08 30.79
C ALA A 97 13.97 -3.39 30.90
N TRP A 98 14.35 -2.93 32.07
CA TRP A 98 15.64 -2.27 32.31
C TRP A 98 16.84 -3.16 31.98
N ARG A 99 16.80 -4.47 32.32
CA ARG A 99 17.89 -5.42 32.03
C ARG A 99 17.94 -5.85 30.57
N THR A 100 16.90 -5.60 29.78
CA THR A 100 16.85 -6.03 28.37
C THR A 100 18.04 -5.51 27.61
N GLY A 101 18.81 -6.41 27.00
CA GLY A 101 20.06 -6.11 26.29
C GLY A 101 19.87 -5.51 24.90
N GLY A 102 20.98 -5.20 24.22
CA GLY A 102 21.02 -4.62 22.90
C GLY A 102 20.84 -3.10 22.89
N SER A 103 20.09 -2.57 21.91
CA SER A 103 19.82 -1.13 21.82
C SER A 103 18.99 -0.64 22.99
N LYS A 104 19.34 0.51 23.56
CA LYS A 104 18.68 1.05 24.77
C LYS A 104 18.19 2.48 24.57
N SER A 105 17.04 2.78 25.18
CA SER A 105 16.53 4.13 25.41
C SER A 105 17.04 4.70 26.73
N PHE A 106 17.83 3.92 27.50
CA PHE A 106 18.42 4.28 28.79
C PHE A 106 17.35 4.60 29.85
N ILE A 107 16.27 3.82 29.88
CA ILE A 107 15.26 3.87 30.94
C ILE A 107 15.81 3.24 32.24
N GLU A 108 15.34 3.73 33.39
CA GLU A 108 15.81 3.29 34.70
C GLU A 108 14.73 2.49 35.43
N VAL A 109 15.14 1.40 36.08
CA VAL A 109 14.24 0.54 36.90
C VAL A 109 13.48 1.33 37.97
N GLY A 110 12.19 1.06 38.08
CA GLY A 110 11.30 1.66 39.07
C GLY A 110 10.85 3.10 38.76
N LYS A 111 11.41 3.75 37.75
CA LYS A 111 10.95 5.07 37.27
C LYS A 111 9.59 4.97 36.61
N MET A 112 8.84 6.06 36.71
CA MET A 112 7.63 6.31 35.94
C MET A 112 8.01 7.17 34.72
N ILE A 113 7.70 6.69 33.51
CA ILE A 113 8.09 7.36 32.25
C ILE A 113 6.84 7.45 31.36
N LYS A 114 6.61 8.62 30.76
CA LYS A 114 5.50 8.79 29.84
C LYS A 114 5.54 7.77 28.68
N LEU A 115 4.38 7.22 28.35
CA LEU A 115 4.23 6.27 27.25
C LEU A 115 4.75 6.85 25.92
N GLU A 116 4.51 8.15 25.65
CA GLU A 116 5.03 8.85 24.49
C GLU A 116 6.57 8.82 24.41
N ASP A 117 7.26 9.05 25.52
CA ASP A 117 8.73 9.07 25.54
C ASP A 117 9.30 7.68 25.30
N LEU A 118 8.68 6.63 25.86
CA LEU A 118 9.05 5.24 25.57
C LEU A 118 8.84 4.88 24.11
N LEU A 119 7.72 5.30 23.51
CA LEU A 119 7.45 5.10 22.08
C LEU A 119 8.50 5.78 21.21
N LYS A 120 8.82 7.04 21.47
CA LYS A 120 9.87 7.76 20.74
C LYS A 120 11.24 7.12 20.89
N GLY A 121 11.61 6.69 22.09
CA GLY A 121 12.84 5.96 22.34
C GLY A 121 12.91 4.63 21.59
N MET A 122 11.80 3.88 21.52
CA MET A 122 11.69 2.65 20.75
C MET A 122 11.75 2.90 19.23
N ILE A 123 11.05 3.88 18.73
CA ILE A 123 10.97 4.17 17.28
C ILE A 123 12.30 4.70 16.77
N ILE A 124 12.84 5.75 17.39
CA ILE A 124 13.99 6.51 16.89
C ILE A 124 15.30 5.76 17.15
N GLN A 125 15.54 5.37 18.39
CA GLN A 125 16.79 4.70 18.79
C GLN A 125 16.70 3.18 18.75
N SER A 126 15.49 2.63 18.60
CA SER A 126 15.30 1.17 18.62
C SER A 126 15.51 0.55 20.00
N GLY A 127 15.13 1.26 21.09
CA GLY A 127 15.29 0.78 22.46
C GLY A 127 14.56 -0.54 22.72
N ASN A 128 15.29 -1.58 23.08
CA ASN A 128 14.72 -2.87 23.46
C ASN A 128 14.07 -2.80 24.85
N ASP A 129 14.73 -2.06 25.75
CA ASP A 129 14.24 -1.74 27.09
C ASP A 129 12.85 -1.05 27.03
N ALA A 130 12.72 -0.02 26.20
CA ALA A 130 11.44 0.65 25.98
C ALA A 130 10.39 -0.27 25.35
N SER A 131 10.78 -1.16 24.41
CA SER A 131 9.86 -2.12 23.78
C SER A 131 9.22 -3.07 24.79
N VAL A 132 10.04 -3.60 25.70
CA VAL A 132 9.57 -4.52 26.76
C VAL A 132 8.70 -3.77 27.77
N ALA A 133 9.10 -2.57 28.22
CA ALA A 133 8.30 -1.76 29.14
C ALA A 133 6.91 -1.44 28.58
N LEU A 134 6.84 -1.05 27.30
CA LEU A 134 5.59 -0.79 26.59
C LEU A 134 4.72 -2.04 26.48
N ALA A 135 5.31 -3.18 26.13
CA ALA A 135 4.58 -4.45 26.00
C ALA A 135 3.99 -4.89 27.36
N GLU A 136 4.77 -4.79 28.44
CA GLU A 136 4.29 -5.11 29.79
C GLU A 136 3.18 -4.17 30.24
N HIS A 137 3.28 -2.87 29.96
CA HIS A 137 2.26 -1.90 30.32
C HIS A 137 0.94 -2.15 29.59
N VAL A 138 1.01 -2.33 28.26
CA VAL A 138 -0.18 -2.46 27.39
C VAL A 138 -0.94 -3.77 27.62
N ALA A 139 -0.24 -4.85 27.92
CA ALA A 139 -0.83 -6.19 27.97
C ALA A 139 -0.61 -6.93 29.31
N GLY A 140 -0.04 -6.27 30.32
CA GLY A 140 0.31 -6.87 31.60
C GLY A 140 1.53 -7.78 31.56
N SER A 141 1.89 -8.32 30.39
CA SER A 141 3.11 -9.10 30.17
C SER A 141 3.52 -9.07 28.71
N GLU A 142 4.83 -9.24 28.43
CA GLU A 142 5.32 -9.38 27.06
C GLU A 142 4.72 -10.60 26.34
N GLY A 143 4.48 -11.72 27.06
CA GLY A 143 3.86 -12.91 26.48
C GLY A 143 2.43 -12.65 25.99
N THR A 144 1.61 -11.95 26.78
CA THR A 144 0.26 -11.54 26.35
C THR A 144 0.32 -10.55 25.20
N PHE A 145 1.30 -9.63 25.20
CA PHE A 145 1.51 -8.69 24.12
C PHE A 145 1.84 -9.38 22.78
N VAL A 146 2.63 -10.45 22.82
CA VAL A 146 2.97 -11.28 21.65
C VAL A 146 1.73 -11.92 21.02
N LEU A 147 0.73 -12.31 21.84
CA LEU A 147 -0.55 -12.80 21.30
C LEU A 147 -1.24 -11.72 20.46
N PHE A 148 -1.25 -10.46 20.91
CA PHE A 148 -1.80 -9.35 20.14
C PHE A 148 -0.99 -9.09 18.85
N MET A 149 0.35 -9.19 18.91
CA MET A 149 1.19 -9.04 17.72
C MET A 149 0.84 -10.05 16.65
N ASN A 150 0.67 -11.32 17.00
CA ASN A 150 0.36 -12.39 16.06
C ASN A 150 -1.10 -12.31 15.56
N ASP A 151 -2.05 -11.92 16.41
CA ASP A 151 -3.44 -11.71 16.00
C ASP A 151 -3.55 -10.58 14.97
N TYR A 152 -2.94 -9.43 15.22
CA TYR A 152 -2.93 -8.34 14.24
C TYR A 152 -2.13 -8.68 12.98
N ALA A 153 -1.06 -9.50 13.08
CA ALA A 153 -0.34 -9.98 11.92
C ALA A 153 -1.28 -10.78 10.98
N GLN A 154 -2.10 -11.67 11.52
CA GLN A 154 -3.10 -12.41 10.74
C GLN A 154 -4.14 -11.46 10.11
N GLN A 155 -4.67 -10.49 10.87
CA GLN A 155 -5.65 -9.52 10.38
C GLN A 155 -5.11 -8.66 9.23
N ILE A 156 -3.82 -8.34 9.22
CA ILE A 156 -3.13 -7.59 8.15
C ILE A 156 -2.83 -8.49 6.94
N GLY A 157 -2.85 -9.81 7.10
CA GLY A 157 -2.49 -10.78 6.05
C GLY A 157 -1.00 -11.13 6.01
N MET A 158 -0.28 -10.99 7.14
CA MET A 158 1.14 -11.34 7.28
C MET A 158 1.30 -12.86 7.45
N ASN A 159 1.10 -13.60 6.37
CA ASN A 159 1.03 -15.07 6.41
C ASN A 159 2.39 -15.77 6.63
N ASN A 160 3.49 -15.05 6.51
CA ASN A 160 4.86 -15.54 6.69
C ASN A 160 5.55 -14.89 7.89
N SER A 161 4.78 -14.59 8.95
CA SER A 161 5.30 -13.92 10.15
C SER A 161 4.83 -14.61 11.42
N ASN A 162 5.75 -14.70 12.39
CA ASN A 162 5.47 -15.08 13.76
C ASN A 162 6.36 -14.27 14.71
N PHE A 163 5.76 -13.67 15.71
CA PHE A 163 6.45 -12.86 16.72
C PHE A 163 6.52 -13.62 18.03
N GLU A 164 7.66 -13.49 18.74
CA GLU A 164 7.94 -14.15 20.02
C GLU A 164 8.34 -13.17 21.12
N ASN A 165 8.66 -11.93 20.75
CA ASN A 165 8.96 -10.84 21.68
C ASN A 165 8.71 -9.48 21.04
N ALA A 166 8.65 -8.44 21.86
CA ALA A 166 8.35 -7.07 21.43
C ALA A 166 9.57 -6.32 20.84
N SER A 167 10.78 -6.83 21.00
CA SER A 167 12.02 -6.10 20.69
C SER A 167 12.71 -6.55 19.39
N GLY A 168 12.48 -7.78 18.97
CA GLY A 168 13.19 -8.41 17.86
C GLY A 168 14.54 -9.01 18.27
N LEU A 169 14.75 -9.27 19.55
CA LEU A 169 15.87 -10.08 20.00
C LEU A 169 15.77 -11.51 19.44
N PRO A 170 16.91 -12.20 19.23
CA PRO A 170 16.92 -13.52 18.61
C PRO A 170 16.02 -14.52 19.32
N ASN A 171 15.18 -15.20 18.53
CA ASN A 171 14.37 -16.35 18.91
C ASN A 171 14.21 -17.21 17.65
N ASP A 172 14.33 -18.52 17.77
CA ASP A 172 14.31 -19.41 16.59
C ASP A 172 12.94 -19.49 15.90
N ASN A 173 11.87 -19.27 16.66
CA ASN A 173 10.51 -19.27 16.15
C ASN A 173 10.05 -17.88 15.64
N GLN A 174 10.89 -16.85 15.77
CA GLN A 174 10.56 -15.50 15.34
C GLN A 174 11.03 -15.25 13.91
N TYR A 175 10.08 -15.02 13.01
CA TYR A 175 10.34 -14.76 11.60
C TYR A 175 9.34 -13.79 11.00
N THR A 176 9.69 -13.25 9.86
CA THR A 176 8.84 -12.42 8.98
C THR A 176 9.33 -12.52 7.54
N SER A 177 8.59 -11.95 6.60
CA SER A 177 9.00 -11.81 5.20
C SER A 177 9.07 -10.33 4.78
N ALA A 178 9.76 -10.05 3.67
CA ALA A 178 9.81 -8.70 3.12
C ALA A 178 8.41 -8.20 2.73
N LYS A 179 7.57 -9.07 2.17
CA LYS A 179 6.18 -8.76 1.82
C LYS A 179 5.35 -8.43 3.05
N ASP A 180 5.45 -9.22 4.11
CA ASP A 180 4.69 -8.98 5.33
C ASP A 180 5.08 -7.66 6.00
N MET A 181 6.37 -7.32 5.99
CA MET A 181 6.84 -6.02 6.48
C MET A 181 6.32 -4.85 5.63
N ALA A 182 6.17 -5.02 4.32
CA ALA A 182 5.58 -4.01 3.45
C ALA A 182 4.07 -3.84 3.74
N LEU A 183 3.33 -4.94 3.95
CA LEU A 183 1.92 -4.91 4.32
C LEU A 183 1.71 -4.20 5.67
N LEU A 184 2.50 -4.55 6.68
CA LEU A 184 2.47 -3.91 8.00
C LEU A 184 2.76 -2.40 7.89
N SER A 185 3.78 -2.04 7.12
CA SER A 185 4.15 -0.63 6.93
C SER A 185 3.04 0.15 6.24
N SER A 186 2.42 -0.43 5.22
CA SER A 186 1.27 0.17 4.53
C SER A 186 0.07 0.35 5.46
N ALA A 187 -0.25 -0.67 6.28
CA ALA A 187 -1.31 -0.58 7.28
C ALA A 187 -1.04 0.53 8.30
N MET A 188 0.20 0.62 8.79
CA MET A 188 0.62 1.64 9.75
C MET A 188 0.47 3.07 9.21
N ILE A 189 0.91 3.31 7.98
CA ILE A 189 0.79 4.61 7.30
C ILE A 189 -0.69 4.99 7.13
N ARG A 190 -1.52 4.04 6.69
CA ARG A 190 -2.94 4.24 6.42
C ARG A 190 -3.77 4.48 7.68
N GLU A 191 -3.52 3.69 8.73
CA GLU A 191 -4.38 3.65 9.91
C GLU A 191 -3.97 4.62 11.01
N PHE A 192 -2.68 4.98 11.07
CA PHE A 192 -2.09 5.80 12.13
C PHE A 192 -1.24 6.97 11.62
N PRO A 193 -1.72 7.79 10.68
CA PRO A 193 -0.92 8.84 10.06
C PRO A 193 -0.37 9.85 11.06
N ASN A 194 -1.04 10.06 12.19
CA ASN A 194 -0.59 11.00 13.24
C ASN A 194 0.61 10.45 14.03
N TYR A 195 0.62 9.17 14.38
CA TYR A 195 1.73 8.52 15.08
C TYR A 195 2.87 8.16 14.13
N TYR A 196 2.54 7.85 12.88
CA TYR A 196 3.52 7.56 11.83
C TYR A 196 4.58 8.68 11.67
N LYS A 197 4.21 9.94 11.89
CA LYS A 197 5.11 11.10 11.81
C LYS A 197 6.34 10.98 12.72
N TRP A 198 6.30 10.20 13.79
CA TRP A 198 7.46 10.01 14.65
C TRP A 198 8.59 9.25 13.98
N TYR A 199 8.30 8.44 12.95
CA TYR A 199 9.32 7.72 12.19
C TYR A 199 10.22 8.65 11.36
N SER A 200 9.77 9.86 11.04
CA SER A 200 10.57 10.87 10.35
C SER A 200 11.44 11.72 11.28
N GLN A 201 11.29 11.59 12.60
CA GLN A 201 12.11 12.34 13.56
C GLN A 201 13.55 11.89 13.49
N LYS A 202 14.47 12.85 13.31
CA LYS A 202 15.90 12.59 13.13
C LYS A 202 16.61 12.28 14.42
N GLU A 203 16.14 12.81 15.54
CA GLU A 203 16.71 12.62 16.87
C GLU A 203 15.64 12.71 17.96
N PHE A 204 15.96 12.16 19.11
CA PHE A 204 15.15 12.24 20.32
C PHE A 204 16.06 12.33 21.53
N THR A 205 15.71 13.21 22.47
CA THR A 205 16.44 13.39 23.73
C THR A 205 15.60 12.88 24.89
N TYR A 206 16.12 11.93 25.63
CA TYR A 206 15.56 11.45 26.87
C TYR A 206 16.67 11.43 27.94
N ASN A 207 16.34 11.88 29.16
CA ASN A 207 17.26 11.91 30.30
C ASN A 207 18.62 12.56 29.96
N ASN A 208 18.60 13.71 29.28
CA ASN A 208 19.76 14.45 28.77
C ASN A 208 20.65 13.66 27.79
N ILE A 209 20.18 12.54 27.25
CA ILE A 209 20.89 11.76 26.24
C ILE A 209 20.16 11.93 24.90
N THR A 210 20.82 12.62 23.96
CA THR A 210 20.32 12.77 22.58
C THR A 210 20.78 11.60 21.74
N GLN A 211 19.83 10.93 21.08
CA GLN A 211 20.08 9.78 20.20
C GLN A 211 19.50 10.03 18.82
N THR A 212 20.27 9.69 17.77
CA THR A 212 19.86 9.91 16.38
C THR A 212 19.12 8.72 15.81
N ASN A 213 18.20 8.97 14.87
CA ASN A 213 17.53 7.91 14.13
C ASN A 213 18.53 7.09 13.31
N ARG A 214 18.35 5.78 13.32
CA ARG A 214 19.26 4.84 12.65
C ARG A 214 19.00 4.71 11.14
N ASN A 215 17.88 5.22 10.64
CA ASN A 215 17.61 5.30 9.21
C ASN A 215 18.35 6.48 8.59
N LYS A 216 19.48 6.18 7.95
CA LYS A 216 20.35 7.21 7.34
C LYS A 216 19.66 7.97 6.20
N LEU A 217 18.69 7.35 5.49
CA LEU A 217 18.00 8.00 4.38
C LEU A 217 17.17 9.21 4.82
N LEU A 218 16.75 9.30 6.08
CA LEU A 218 16.09 10.49 6.63
C LEU A 218 16.98 11.75 6.56
N PHE A 219 18.28 11.58 6.48
CA PHE A 219 19.25 12.69 6.46
C PHE A 219 19.70 13.07 5.04
N THR A 220 19.57 12.14 4.08
CA THR A 220 20.06 12.29 2.70
C THR A 220 18.95 12.48 1.67
N ASP A 221 17.74 11.97 1.91
CA ASP A 221 16.58 12.10 1.02
C ASP A 221 15.40 12.72 1.79
N SER A 222 15.03 13.94 1.44
CA SER A 222 13.92 14.67 2.08
C SER A 222 12.53 14.08 1.78
N THR A 223 12.43 13.17 0.82
CA THR A 223 11.17 12.48 0.49
C THR A 223 10.93 11.23 1.34
N VAL A 224 11.98 10.76 2.05
CA VAL A 224 11.91 9.64 3.00
C VAL A 224 11.35 10.12 4.33
N ASP A 225 10.33 9.43 4.84
CA ASP A 225 9.62 9.77 6.08
C ASP A 225 9.50 8.61 7.08
N GLY A 226 10.21 7.52 6.86
CA GLY A 226 10.24 6.33 7.72
C GLY A 226 11.09 5.21 7.14
N LEU A 227 11.13 4.05 7.73
CA LEU A 227 10.55 3.60 8.99
C LEU A 227 11.63 3.05 9.93
N LYS A 228 12.13 1.82 9.67
CA LYS A 228 12.85 1.07 10.69
C LYS A 228 14.03 0.30 10.14
N THR A 229 15.13 0.33 10.90
CA THR A 229 16.28 -0.53 10.67
C THR A 229 16.25 -1.74 11.61
N GLY A 230 16.85 -2.84 11.16
CA GLY A 230 17.09 -4.04 11.95
C GLY A 230 18.49 -4.58 11.72
N TRP A 231 19.06 -5.21 12.76
CA TRP A 231 20.30 -5.97 12.65
C TRP A 231 20.42 -6.99 13.79
N THR A 232 20.75 -8.19 13.43
CA THR A 232 21.34 -9.23 14.28
C THR A 232 22.29 -10.04 13.40
N GLU A 233 23.14 -10.83 13.99
CA GLU A 233 24.04 -11.72 13.22
C GLU A 233 23.26 -12.65 12.29
N LYS A 234 22.14 -13.25 12.77
CA LYS A 234 21.25 -14.14 12.00
C LYS A 234 20.48 -13.40 10.91
N ALA A 235 20.03 -12.17 11.16
CA ALA A 235 19.18 -11.40 10.23
C ALA A 235 20.00 -10.71 9.12
N GLY A 236 21.26 -10.35 9.38
CA GLY A 236 21.97 -9.38 8.57
C GLY A 236 21.42 -7.96 8.75
N TYR A 237 21.77 -7.05 7.86
CA TYR A 237 21.30 -5.68 7.90
C TYR A 237 19.96 -5.55 7.16
N CYS A 238 18.94 -5.07 7.86
CA CYS A 238 17.58 -4.91 7.34
C CYS A 238 17.12 -3.45 7.40
N LEU A 239 16.28 -3.02 6.46
CA LEU A 239 15.68 -1.69 6.41
C LEU A 239 14.29 -1.75 5.78
N VAL A 240 13.32 -1.16 6.45
CA VAL A 240 12.04 -0.79 5.87
C VAL A 240 12.05 0.73 5.70
N THR A 241 11.74 1.19 4.50
CA THR A 241 11.71 2.62 4.18
C THR A 241 10.43 2.99 3.45
N SER A 242 9.88 4.16 3.75
CA SER A 242 8.84 4.79 2.95
C SER A 242 9.33 6.15 2.44
N ALA A 243 9.01 6.42 1.19
CA ALA A 243 9.26 7.71 0.55
C ALA A 243 8.01 8.17 -0.22
N ASN A 244 7.77 9.49 -0.26
CA ASN A 244 6.65 10.08 -0.98
C ASN A 244 7.15 11.16 -1.94
N ARG A 245 6.96 10.94 -3.25
CA ARG A 245 7.30 11.92 -4.31
C ARG A 245 6.05 12.21 -5.15
N VAL A 246 5.62 13.46 -5.14
CA VAL A 246 4.50 13.96 -5.98
C VAL A 246 3.24 13.07 -5.87
N GLY A 247 2.86 12.69 -4.64
CA GLY A 247 1.65 11.89 -4.38
C GLY A 247 1.81 10.38 -4.53
N MET A 248 2.85 9.89 -5.19
CA MET A 248 3.21 8.47 -5.20
C MET A 248 4.01 8.14 -3.95
N ARG A 249 3.58 7.13 -3.19
CA ARG A 249 4.28 6.64 -2.00
C ARG A 249 4.77 5.23 -2.22
N LEU A 250 6.08 5.03 -2.07
CA LEU A 250 6.71 3.72 -2.16
C LEU A 250 7.15 3.22 -0.79
N ILE A 251 7.01 1.92 -0.59
CA ILE A 251 7.55 1.18 0.54
C ILE A 251 8.60 0.22 0.01
N SER A 252 9.82 0.35 0.49
CA SER A 252 10.93 -0.55 0.18
C SER A 252 11.31 -1.34 1.44
N VAL A 253 11.39 -2.65 1.32
CA VAL A 253 11.90 -3.54 2.37
C VAL A 253 13.11 -4.28 1.83
N VAL A 254 14.24 -4.15 2.51
CA VAL A 254 15.50 -4.83 2.19
C VAL A 254 15.92 -5.64 3.42
N MET A 255 16.12 -6.95 3.26
CA MET A 255 16.48 -7.86 4.36
C MET A 255 17.72 -8.68 4.03
N GLY A 256 18.63 -8.80 5.01
CA GLY A 256 19.80 -9.66 4.91
C GLY A 256 20.92 -9.12 4.04
N SER A 257 21.15 -7.81 4.04
CA SER A 257 22.35 -7.20 3.45
C SER A 257 23.56 -7.39 4.35
N ASP A 258 24.76 -7.36 3.75
CA ASP A 258 26.02 -7.63 4.46
C ASP A 258 26.48 -6.43 5.31
N SER A 259 26.03 -5.20 5.02
CA SER A 259 26.41 -4.01 5.78
C SER A 259 25.31 -2.95 5.82
N SER A 260 25.46 -2.01 6.78
CA SER A 260 24.56 -0.84 6.90
C SER A 260 24.62 0.07 5.67
N SER A 261 25.79 0.21 5.03
CA SER A 261 25.96 1.02 3.81
C SER A 261 25.30 0.35 2.62
N ILE A 262 25.48 -0.96 2.45
CA ILE A 262 24.86 -1.73 1.37
C ILE A 262 23.34 -1.64 1.48
N ARG A 263 22.73 -1.98 2.62
CA ARG A 263 21.26 -1.90 2.76
C ARG A 263 20.69 -0.50 2.42
N THR A 264 21.45 0.57 2.79
CA THR A 264 21.01 1.95 2.50
C THR A 264 21.07 2.23 1.00
N ALA A 265 22.18 1.90 0.34
CA ALA A 265 22.36 2.10 -1.10
C ALA A 265 21.38 1.25 -1.93
N GLU A 266 21.13 0.00 -1.51
CA GLU A 266 20.18 -0.87 -2.21
C GLU A 266 18.72 -0.40 -2.05
N THR A 267 18.38 0.17 -0.89
CA THR A 267 17.06 0.79 -0.67
C THR A 267 16.89 2.02 -1.56
N GLU A 268 17.90 2.89 -1.65
CA GLU A 268 17.89 4.08 -2.50
C GLU A 268 17.74 3.70 -3.97
N LYS A 269 18.50 2.70 -4.44
CA LYS A 269 18.41 2.14 -5.80
C LYS A 269 16.98 1.65 -6.13
N LEU A 270 16.32 0.96 -5.21
CA LEU A 270 14.95 0.49 -5.39
C LEU A 270 13.96 1.67 -5.47
N LEU A 271 14.07 2.65 -4.56
CA LEU A 271 13.21 3.84 -4.59
C LEU A 271 13.36 4.61 -5.90
N ASP A 272 14.60 4.83 -6.35
CA ASP A 272 14.87 5.53 -7.59
C ASP A 272 14.34 4.77 -8.82
N TYR A 273 14.43 3.44 -8.83
CA TYR A 273 13.81 2.61 -9.86
C TYR A 273 12.29 2.83 -9.90
N GLY A 274 11.61 2.71 -8.77
CA GLY A 274 10.16 2.85 -8.69
C GLY A 274 9.68 4.24 -9.12
N PHE A 275 10.25 5.29 -8.55
CA PHE A 275 9.88 6.67 -8.89
C PHE A 275 10.27 7.10 -10.30
N ARG A 276 11.30 6.51 -10.88
CA ARG A 276 11.74 6.82 -12.24
C ARG A 276 10.84 6.20 -13.31
N PHE A 277 10.41 4.96 -13.10
CA PHE A 277 9.75 4.18 -14.15
C PHE A 277 8.26 4.02 -13.97
N PHE A 278 7.71 4.31 -12.78
CA PHE A 278 6.29 4.13 -12.49
C PHE A 278 5.63 5.43 -12.03
N GLU A 279 4.32 5.46 -12.14
CA GLU A 279 3.46 6.50 -11.60
C GLU A 279 2.16 5.87 -11.08
N THR A 280 1.61 6.46 -10.03
CA THR A 280 0.36 6.03 -9.42
C THR A 280 -0.67 7.15 -9.57
N GLN A 281 -1.84 6.79 -10.08
CA GLN A 281 -2.95 7.72 -10.22
C GLN A 281 -4.18 7.20 -9.49
N SER A 282 -4.96 8.13 -8.94
CA SER A 282 -6.31 7.85 -8.46
C SER A 282 -7.23 7.61 -9.65
N VAL A 283 -8.05 6.58 -9.55
CA VAL A 283 -9.12 6.31 -10.51
C VAL A 283 -10.50 6.68 -9.95
N ASN A 284 -10.54 7.47 -8.88
CA ASN A 284 -11.77 7.85 -8.17
C ASN A 284 -12.66 8.80 -8.98
N ASP A 285 -12.08 9.58 -9.90
CA ASP A 285 -12.83 10.55 -10.71
C ASP A 285 -13.60 9.90 -11.86
N ILE A 286 -13.45 8.57 -12.02
CA ILE A 286 -14.19 7.82 -13.01
C ILE A 286 -15.63 7.67 -12.54
N SER A 287 -16.55 8.34 -13.23
CA SER A 287 -17.96 8.20 -12.97
C SER A 287 -18.75 8.16 -14.28
N HIS A 288 -19.78 7.32 -14.28
CA HIS A 288 -20.65 7.12 -15.43
C HIS A 288 -22.12 7.22 -15.03
N GLN A 289 -22.97 7.59 -15.99
CA GLN A 289 -24.43 7.57 -15.83
C GLN A 289 -24.94 6.23 -16.35
N VAL A 290 -25.69 5.51 -15.51
CA VAL A 290 -26.32 4.23 -15.87
C VAL A 290 -27.81 4.26 -15.60
N SER A 291 -28.58 3.59 -16.46
CA SER A 291 -30.06 3.52 -16.32
C SER A 291 -30.44 2.62 -15.16
N VAL A 292 -31.50 3.03 -14.44
CA VAL A 292 -32.08 2.26 -13.33
C VAL A 292 -33.59 2.13 -13.53
N TYR A 293 -34.08 0.89 -13.57
CA TYR A 293 -35.48 0.57 -13.71
C TYR A 293 -36.22 0.71 -12.38
N LYS A 294 -37.54 0.98 -12.48
CA LYS A 294 -38.47 1.12 -11.33
C LYS A 294 -38.03 2.18 -10.32
N SER A 295 -37.24 3.16 -10.75
CA SER A 295 -36.67 4.22 -9.92
C SER A 295 -37.39 5.56 -10.15
N LYS A 296 -37.35 6.46 -9.14
CA LYS A 296 -37.76 7.86 -9.31
C LYS A 296 -36.84 8.62 -10.25
N LYS A 297 -35.56 8.26 -10.29
CA LYS A 297 -34.55 8.81 -11.22
C LYS A 297 -34.34 7.78 -12.34
N ALA A 298 -34.33 8.22 -13.59
CA ALA A 298 -34.05 7.34 -14.73
C ALA A 298 -32.59 6.82 -14.75
N ASN A 299 -31.69 7.61 -14.25
CA ASN A 299 -30.25 7.28 -14.21
C ASN A 299 -29.66 7.63 -12.85
N ILE A 300 -28.59 6.92 -12.48
CA ILE A 300 -27.74 7.25 -11.34
C ILE A 300 -26.28 7.32 -11.76
N LYS A 301 -25.48 8.01 -10.96
CA LYS A 301 -24.01 7.99 -11.09
C LYS A 301 -23.48 6.71 -10.45
N VAL A 302 -22.59 6.04 -11.16
CA VAL A 302 -21.79 4.92 -10.67
C VAL A 302 -20.30 5.24 -10.84
N GLY A 303 -19.45 4.65 -10.03
CA GLY A 303 -18.01 4.88 -10.08
C GLY A 303 -17.26 3.90 -9.18
N VAL A 304 -16.00 4.18 -8.92
CA VAL A 304 -15.18 3.37 -8.01
C VAL A 304 -15.09 4.03 -6.63
N SER A 305 -14.63 3.28 -5.62
CA SER A 305 -14.49 3.82 -4.27
C SER A 305 -13.42 4.91 -4.18
N ASP A 306 -13.52 5.82 -3.21
CA ASP A 306 -12.61 6.96 -2.99
C ASP A 306 -11.14 6.58 -2.70
N ARG A 307 -10.80 5.30 -2.68
CA ARG A 307 -9.44 4.78 -2.42
C ARG A 307 -8.97 3.81 -3.49
N SER A 308 -9.43 4.00 -4.71
CA SER A 308 -9.00 3.19 -5.84
C SER A 308 -7.84 3.87 -6.55
N PHE A 309 -6.70 3.17 -6.60
CA PHE A 309 -5.48 3.64 -7.25
C PHE A 309 -4.95 2.57 -8.19
N LEU A 310 -4.32 3.02 -9.25
CA LEU A 310 -3.63 2.16 -10.20
C LEU A 310 -2.20 2.65 -10.37
N THR A 311 -1.24 1.72 -10.39
CA THR A 311 0.17 2.02 -10.67
C THR A 311 0.55 1.40 -12.00
N LEU A 312 1.02 2.23 -12.91
CA LEU A 312 1.48 1.82 -14.23
C LEU A 312 2.88 2.39 -14.52
N PRO A 313 3.56 1.86 -15.52
CA PRO A 313 4.73 2.53 -16.05
C PRO A 313 4.39 3.95 -16.49
N ARG A 314 5.34 4.88 -16.35
CA ARG A 314 5.12 6.29 -16.66
C ARG A 314 4.61 6.50 -18.07
N ASN A 315 3.68 7.45 -18.21
CA ASN A 315 3.04 7.82 -19.47
C ASN A 315 2.15 6.73 -20.10
N GLN A 316 1.79 5.65 -19.38
CA GLN A 316 0.91 4.61 -19.91
C GLN A 316 -0.58 4.88 -19.66
N PHE A 317 -0.95 5.67 -18.67
CA PHE A 317 -2.36 5.96 -18.37
C PHE A 317 -3.17 6.49 -19.58
N LYS A 318 -2.55 7.26 -20.47
CA LYS A 318 -3.20 7.80 -21.68
C LYS A 318 -3.57 6.75 -22.73
N TYR A 319 -3.06 5.52 -22.59
CA TYR A 319 -3.35 4.40 -23.50
C TYR A 319 -4.29 3.37 -22.86
N THR A 320 -4.75 3.61 -21.63
CA THR A 320 -5.72 2.73 -20.99
C THR A 320 -7.11 3.01 -21.52
N THR A 321 -7.90 1.95 -21.68
CA THR A 321 -9.33 2.01 -21.96
C THR A 321 -10.12 1.57 -20.73
N GLN A 322 -11.37 2.01 -20.63
CA GLN A 322 -12.24 1.73 -19.51
C GLN A 322 -13.55 1.11 -20.03
N THR A 323 -13.89 -0.06 -19.49
CA THR A 323 -15.11 -0.76 -19.81
C THR A 323 -15.92 -1.01 -18.53
N ILE A 324 -17.20 -0.65 -18.57
CA ILE A 324 -18.15 -0.92 -17.47
C ILE A 324 -18.92 -2.18 -17.77
N ASN A 325 -18.89 -3.13 -16.84
CA ASN A 325 -19.70 -4.33 -16.86
C ASN A 325 -20.71 -4.27 -15.71
N LEU A 326 -21.99 -4.00 -16.00
CA LEU A 326 -23.03 -4.01 -15.00
C LEU A 326 -23.41 -5.45 -14.61
N SER A 327 -23.80 -5.68 -13.35
CA SER A 327 -24.21 -6.99 -12.84
C SER A 327 -25.58 -7.45 -13.37
N GLY A 328 -26.12 -6.77 -14.38
CA GLY A 328 -27.43 -6.97 -14.99
C GLY A 328 -28.20 -5.66 -15.03
N ASP A 329 -29.50 -5.76 -15.29
CA ASP A 329 -30.37 -4.60 -15.24
C ASP A 329 -30.51 -4.07 -13.81
N LEU A 330 -30.18 -2.80 -13.63
CA LEU A 330 -30.26 -2.17 -12.31
C LEU A 330 -31.68 -1.81 -11.97
N VAL A 331 -32.20 -2.32 -10.86
CA VAL A 331 -33.59 -2.14 -10.41
C VAL A 331 -33.60 -1.52 -9.02
N ALA A 332 -34.32 -0.39 -8.87
CA ALA A 332 -34.49 0.27 -7.57
C ALA A 332 -35.28 -0.61 -6.55
N PRO A 333 -34.95 -0.55 -5.22
CA PRO A 333 -34.03 0.42 -4.62
C PRO A 333 -32.56 0.03 -4.74
N ILE A 334 -31.68 1.01 -4.92
CA ILE A 334 -30.22 0.87 -4.86
C ILE A 334 -29.72 1.95 -3.89
N ASN A 335 -28.88 1.59 -2.95
CA ASN A 335 -28.30 2.53 -2.01
C ASN A 335 -26.91 2.97 -2.46
N ARG A 336 -26.52 4.18 -2.10
CA ARG A 336 -25.14 4.64 -2.26
C ARG A 336 -24.18 3.65 -1.61
N GLY A 337 -23.17 3.20 -2.36
CA GLY A 337 -22.18 2.21 -1.93
C GLY A 337 -22.51 0.78 -2.35
N ASP A 338 -23.74 0.48 -2.82
CA ASP A 338 -24.06 -0.84 -3.35
C ASP A 338 -23.20 -1.14 -4.58
N GLN A 339 -22.65 -2.35 -4.65
CA GLN A 339 -21.90 -2.77 -5.84
C GLN A 339 -22.90 -3.11 -6.95
N VAL A 340 -22.73 -2.47 -8.11
CA VAL A 340 -23.62 -2.58 -9.27
C VAL A 340 -22.95 -3.18 -10.50
N GLY A 341 -21.66 -3.51 -10.39
CA GLY A 341 -20.91 -4.09 -11.49
C GLY A 341 -19.41 -4.08 -11.25
N THR A 342 -18.65 -4.01 -12.34
CA THR A 342 -17.20 -3.87 -12.35
C THR A 342 -16.77 -2.83 -13.38
N LEU A 343 -15.70 -2.11 -13.06
CA LEU A 343 -14.93 -1.29 -13.99
C LEU A 343 -13.68 -2.06 -14.37
N VAL A 344 -13.52 -2.39 -15.65
CA VAL A 344 -12.32 -2.99 -16.18
C VAL A 344 -11.47 -1.91 -16.82
N ILE A 345 -10.20 -1.85 -16.45
CA ILE A 345 -9.21 -0.97 -17.07
C ILE A 345 -8.28 -1.88 -17.85
N SER A 346 -8.19 -1.64 -19.16
CA SER A 346 -7.38 -2.44 -20.08
C SER A 346 -6.29 -1.59 -20.72
N PHE A 347 -5.18 -2.22 -21.05
CA PHE A 347 -4.06 -1.65 -21.79
C PHE A 347 -3.64 -2.65 -22.88
N SER A 348 -3.53 -2.22 -24.14
CA SER A 348 -3.19 -3.10 -25.27
C SER A 348 -4.04 -4.38 -25.31
N ASP A 349 -5.35 -4.23 -25.11
CA ASP A 349 -6.34 -5.33 -25.07
C ASP A 349 -6.16 -6.33 -23.91
N GLU A 350 -5.25 -6.08 -22.98
CA GLU A 350 -5.10 -6.85 -21.75
C GLU A 350 -5.76 -6.12 -20.56
N ASP A 351 -6.55 -6.85 -19.77
CA ASP A 351 -7.17 -6.33 -18.55
C ASP A 351 -6.12 -6.21 -17.45
N ILE A 352 -5.76 -4.98 -17.11
CA ILE A 352 -4.73 -4.68 -16.10
C ILE A 352 -5.32 -4.43 -14.70
N ALA A 353 -6.60 -4.09 -14.62
CA ALA A 353 -7.32 -3.97 -13.35
C ALA A 353 -8.81 -4.20 -13.52
N THR A 354 -9.42 -4.87 -12.55
CA THR A 354 -10.88 -4.98 -12.41
C THR A 354 -11.26 -4.47 -11.02
N LEU A 355 -12.03 -3.39 -11.00
CA LEU A 355 -12.43 -2.68 -9.78
C LEU A 355 -13.93 -2.81 -9.54
N PRO A 356 -14.41 -2.91 -8.30
CA PRO A 356 -15.82 -2.85 -7.99
C PRO A 356 -16.42 -1.53 -8.45
N LEU A 357 -17.50 -1.59 -9.24
CA LEU A 357 -18.29 -0.42 -9.62
C LEU A 357 -19.42 -0.26 -8.61
N ILE A 358 -19.52 0.87 -7.95
CA ILE A 358 -20.50 1.16 -6.89
C ILE A 358 -21.44 2.29 -7.29
N ALA A 359 -22.65 2.28 -6.73
CA ALA A 359 -23.56 3.42 -6.83
C ALA A 359 -23.01 4.60 -6.01
N LEU A 360 -22.88 5.77 -6.64
CA LEU A 360 -22.43 7.01 -5.99
C LEU A 360 -23.59 7.84 -5.42
N GLU A 361 -24.82 7.45 -5.72
CA GLU A 361 -26.05 8.08 -5.21
C GLU A 361 -27.17 7.03 -5.08
N ASP A 362 -28.18 7.35 -4.28
CA ASP A 362 -29.33 6.48 -4.07
C ASP A 362 -30.29 6.49 -5.26
N ALA A 363 -30.85 5.31 -5.59
CA ALA A 363 -31.98 5.15 -6.48
C ALA A 363 -33.21 4.67 -5.68
N THR A 364 -34.08 5.61 -5.28
CA THR A 364 -35.32 5.27 -4.56
C THR A 364 -36.39 4.76 -5.51
N THR A 365 -37.24 3.86 -5.00
CA THR A 365 -38.33 3.23 -5.78
C THR A 365 -39.30 4.27 -6.36
N GLY A 366 -39.61 4.14 -7.64
CA GLY A 366 -40.59 4.95 -8.38
C GLY A 366 -42.04 4.66 -8.03
N GLY A 367 -42.95 5.49 -8.55
CA GLY A 367 -44.39 5.31 -8.39
C GLY A 367 -44.95 4.10 -9.15
N PHE A 368 -46.22 3.82 -8.95
CA PHE A 368 -46.92 2.66 -9.56
C PHE A 368 -46.78 2.61 -11.09
N PHE A 369 -46.99 3.73 -11.78
CA PHE A 369 -46.89 3.80 -13.25
C PHE A 369 -45.47 3.55 -13.74
N THR A 370 -44.44 4.12 -13.08
CA THR A 370 -43.04 3.88 -13.40
C THR A 370 -42.70 2.38 -13.28
N LYS A 371 -43.12 1.76 -12.19
CA LYS A 371 -42.90 0.32 -11.97
C LYS A 371 -43.56 -0.54 -13.04
N MET A 372 -44.78 -0.21 -13.45
CA MET A 372 -45.52 -0.95 -14.46
C MET A 372 -44.84 -0.85 -15.84
N ILE A 373 -44.45 0.37 -16.25
CA ILE A 373 -43.79 0.61 -17.53
C ILE A 373 -42.41 -0.11 -17.55
N ASP A 374 -41.65 0.03 -16.48
CA ASP A 374 -40.29 -0.56 -16.42
C ASP A 374 -40.33 -2.10 -16.27
N THR A 375 -41.40 -2.66 -15.71
CA THR A 375 -41.61 -4.12 -15.72
C THR A 375 -41.79 -4.64 -17.13
N ILE A 376 -42.51 -3.90 -17.99
CA ILE A 376 -42.68 -4.28 -19.40
C ILE A 376 -41.31 -4.19 -20.13
N LYS A 377 -40.54 -3.12 -19.92
CA LYS A 377 -39.22 -2.95 -20.55
C LYS A 377 -38.21 -4.03 -20.15
N LEU A 378 -38.32 -4.59 -18.96
CA LEU A 378 -37.46 -5.67 -18.46
C LEU A 378 -37.79 -7.06 -19.02
N ILE A 379 -38.92 -7.20 -19.73
CA ILE A 379 -39.38 -8.45 -20.36
C ILE A 379 -38.95 -8.53 -21.81
N PHE A 380 -38.85 -7.38 -22.48
CA PHE A 380 -38.46 -7.23 -23.89
C PHE A 380 -37.12 -6.55 -24.03
#